data_41993129889f11d275701a3ca4971430
#
_entry.id   41993129889f11d275701a3ca4971430
#
_cell.length_a   1.000
_cell.length_b   1.000
_cell.length_c   1.000
_cell.angle_alpha   90.00
_cell.angle_beta   90.00
_cell.angle_gamma   90.00
#
_symmetry.space_group_name_H-M   'P 1'
#
loop_
_entity.id
_entity.type
_entity.pdbx_description
1 polymer ?
#
loop_
_entity_poly.entity_id
_entity_poly.type
_entity_poly.pdbx_seq_one_letter_code
_entity_poly.pdbx_strand_id
1 'polypeptide(L)'
;MTGSGFGRVLVLVYAVLAIAATARSVVQVARDFAAAPLAYSLSVLAALVYLVAAVALAHGHRRLAWAAVGLEMAGVLVVGALSLARPELFPDATVWSGFGSGYGWVPLVLPAVGLWWLGRTAAPRAGVGR
;
A
#
# COMPACT_ATOMS: atom_id res chain seq x y z
N MET A 1 -11.07 -12.08 14.04
CA MET A 1 -11.89 -11.64 12.99
C MET A 1 -11.77 -10.16 12.74
N THR A 2 -12.02 -9.81 11.58
CA THR A 2 -11.89 -8.44 11.15
C THR A 2 -13.11 -7.61 11.50
N GLY A 3 -14.02 -8.17 12.27
CA GLY A 3 -15.23 -7.49 12.60
C GLY A 3 -15.08 -6.32 13.54
N SER A 4 -13.87 -6.09 14.04
CA SER A 4 -13.66 -4.91 14.85
C SER A 4 -13.84 -3.66 13.99
N GLY A 5 -14.24 -2.58 14.63
CA GLY A 5 -14.35 -1.30 13.93
C GLY A 5 -13.03 -0.87 13.33
N PHE A 6 -11.93 -1.16 14.04
CA PHE A 6 -10.61 -0.79 13.56
C PHE A 6 -10.25 -1.53 12.28
N GLY A 7 -10.55 -2.83 12.21
CA GLY A 7 -10.31 -3.60 10.99
C GLY A 7 -11.08 -3.04 9.81
N ARG A 8 -12.32 -2.62 10.02
CA ARG A 8 -13.11 -2.00 8.96
C ARG A 8 -12.53 -0.68 8.50
N VAL A 9 -11.98 0.11 9.43
CA VAL A 9 -11.33 1.36 9.08
C VAL A 9 -10.10 1.09 8.21
N LEU A 10 -9.30 0.08 8.57
CA LEU A 10 -8.15 -0.29 7.76
C LEU A 10 -8.56 -0.68 6.34
N VAL A 11 -9.58 -1.51 6.22
CA VAL A 11 -10.08 -1.93 4.90
C VAL A 11 -10.51 -0.71 4.10
N LEU A 12 -11.25 0.20 4.73
CA LEU A 12 -11.73 1.39 4.05
C LEU A 12 -10.58 2.27 3.57
N VAL A 13 -9.57 2.49 4.41
CA VAL A 13 -8.43 3.32 4.03
C VAL A 13 -7.66 2.67 2.87
N TYR A 14 -7.43 1.36 2.94
CA TYR A 14 -6.77 0.66 1.84
C TYR A 14 -7.59 0.73 0.55
N ALA A 15 -8.92 0.61 0.65
CA ALA A 15 -9.77 0.72 -0.53
C ALA A 15 -9.68 2.12 -1.15
N VAL A 16 -9.67 3.16 -0.33
CA VAL A 16 -9.52 4.53 -0.82
C VAL A 16 -8.17 4.72 -1.50
N LEU A 17 -7.09 4.22 -0.89
CA LEU A 17 -5.78 4.29 -1.52
C LEU A 17 -5.72 3.50 -2.82
N ALA A 18 -6.37 2.33 -2.87
CA ALA A 18 -6.42 1.54 -4.09
C ALA A 18 -7.09 2.31 -5.21
N ILE A 19 -8.21 2.97 -4.91
CA ILE A 19 -8.92 3.77 -5.89
C ILE A 19 -8.06 4.95 -6.34
N ALA A 20 -7.48 5.67 -5.40
CA ALA A 20 -6.66 6.84 -5.71
C ALA A 20 -5.43 6.45 -6.52
N ALA A 21 -4.73 5.38 -6.12
CA ALA A 21 -3.55 4.93 -6.83
C ALA A 21 -3.89 4.40 -8.22
N THR A 22 -5.02 3.72 -8.36
CA THR A 22 -5.48 3.23 -9.67
C THR A 22 -5.78 4.39 -10.60
N ALA A 23 -6.52 5.38 -10.10
CA ALA A 23 -6.85 6.57 -10.91
C ALA A 23 -5.58 7.28 -11.36
N ARG A 24 -4.64 7.47 -10.43
CA ARG A 24 -3.36 8.10 -10.75
C ARG A 24 -2.59 7.30 -11.80
N SER A 25 -2.53 5.98 -11.64
CA SER A 25 -1.81 5.11 -12.57
C SER A 25 -2.39 5.17 -13.97
N VAL A 26 -3.72 5.15 -14.07
CA VAL A 26 -4.38 5.23 -15.38
C VAL A 26 -4.04 6.54 -16.06
N VAL A 27 -4.11 7.65 -15.34
CA VAL A 27 -3.79 8.96 -15.91
C VAL A 27 -2.34 9.02 -16.35
N GLN A 28 -1.41 8.57 -15.50
CA GLN A 28 0.02 8.64 -15.81
C GLN A 28 0.39 7.79 -17.02
N VAL A 29 -0.09 6.54 -17.05
CA VAL A 29 0.22 5.65 -18.17
C VAL A 29 -0.44 6.13 -19.47
N ALA A 30 -1.66 6.64 -19.38
CA ALA A 30 -2.38 7.10 -20.56
C ALA A 30 -1.78 8.37 -21.16
N ARG A 31 -1.14 9.21 -20.33
CA ARG A 31 -0.58 10.47 -20.82
C ARG A 31 0.72 10.24 -21.57
N ASP A 32 1.73 9.71 -20.91
CA ASP A 32 3.03 9.48 -21.56
C ASP A 32 3.87 8.56 -20.68
N PHE A 33 3.67 7.26 -20.85
CA PHE A 33 4.40 6.28 -20.05
C PHE A 33 5.93 6.47 -20.18
N ALA A 34 6.40 6.81 -21.37
CA ALA A 34 7.83 6.91 -21.63
C ALA A 34 8.48 8.06 -20.86
N ALA A 35 7.70 9.05 -20.44
CA ALA A 35 8.25 10.19 -19.71
C ALA A 35 8.81 9.79 -18.34
N ALA A 36 8.21 8.80 -17.68
CA ALA A 36 8.66 8.37 -16.37
C ALA A 36 8.34 6.89 -16.15
N PRO A 37 8.98 5.99 -16.92
CA PRO A 37 8.56 4.58 -16.90
C PRO A 37 8.73 3.92 -15.52
N LEU A 38 9.78 4.24 -14.79
CA LEU A 38 9.96 3.67 -13.46
C LEU A 38 8.88 4.16 -12.50
N ALA A 39 8.64 5.47 -12.46
CA ALA A 39 7.65 6.04 -11.56
C ALA A 39 6.25 5.52 -11.88
N TYR A 40 5.90 5.45 -13.15
CA TYR A 40 4.56 4.99 -13.55
C TYR A 40 4.38 3.49 -13.29
N SER A 41 5.42 2.70 -13.51
CA SER A 41 5.38 1.27 -13.17
C SER A 41 5.20 1.06 -11.68
N LEU A 42 5.89 1.85 -10.86
CA LEU A 42 5.74 1.76 -9.41
C LEU A 42 4.35 2.21 -8.96
N SER A 43 3.74 3.18 -9.64
CA SER A 43 2.37 3.59 -9.35
C SER A 43 1.40 2.45 -9.61
N VAL A 44 1.57 1.73 -10.70
CA VAL A 44 0.73 0.57 -11.01
C VAL A 44 0.92 -0.51 -9.95
N LEU A 45 2.16 -0.78 -9.58
CA LEU A 45 2.45 -1.77 -8.53
C LEU A 45 1.79 -1.37 -7.22
N ALA A 46 1.89 -0.11 -6.84
CA ALA A 46 1.27 0.38 -5.61
C ALA A 46 -0.25 0.18 -5.63
N ALA A 47 -0.87 0.48 -6.77
CA ALA A 47 -2.32 0.29 -6.91
C ALA A 47 -2.71 -1.18 -6.70
N LEU A 48 -1.94 -2.10 -7.28
CA LEU A 48 -2.19 -3.53 -7.12
C LEU A 48 -2.00 -3.98 -5.67
N VAL A 49 -0.94 -3.50 -5.03
CA VAL A 49 -0.66 -3.84 -3.63
C VAL A 49 -1.79 -3.36 -2.72
N TYR A 50 -2.25 -2.12 -2.92
CA TYR A 50 -3.34 -1.59 -2.11
C TYR A 50 -4.64 -2.38 -2.33
N LEU A 51 -4.92 -2.75 -3.57
CA LEU A 51 -6.10 -3.54 -3.87
C LEU A 51 -6.03 -4.90 -3.19
N VAL A 52 -4.89 -5.58 -3.30
CA VAL A 52 -4.71 -6.89 -2.68
C VAL A 52 -4.82 -6.77 -1.16
N ALA A 53 -4.21 -5.74 -0.57
CA ALA A 53 -4.30 -5.53 0.88
C ALA A 53 -5.74 -5.32 1.33
N ALA A 54 -6.50 -4.49 0.60
CA ALA A 54 -7.90 -4.23 0.94
C ALA A 54 -8.73 -5.52 0.88
N VAL A 55 -8.58 -6.28 -0.19
CA VAL A 55 -9.34 -7.52 -0.36
C VAL A 55 -8.93 -8.55 0.70
N ALA A 56 -7.64 -8.71 0.92
CA ALA A 56 -7.16 -9.68 1.89
C ALA A 56 -7.64 -9.37 3.31
N LEU A 57 -7.58 -8.11 3.69
CA LEU A 57 -8.06 -7.70 5.01
C LEU A 57 -9.57 -7.85 5.13
N ALA A 58 -10.31 -7.51 4.06
CA ALA A 58 -11.76 -7.61 4.07
C ALA A 58 -12.24 -9.06 4.21
N HIS A 59 -11.51 -9.99 3.62
CA HIS A 59 -11.90 -11.41 3.61
C HIS A 59 -11.16 -12.26 4.64
N GLY A 60 -10.34 -11.64 5.48
CA GLY A 60 -9.65 -12.36 6.53
C GLY A 60 -8.51 -13.26 6.06
N HIS A 61 -7.97 -13.02 4.87
CA HIS A 61 -6.82 -13.78 4.36
C HIS A 61 -5.53 -13.26 4.99
N ARG A 62 -5.21 -13.77 6.16
CA ARG A 62 -4.10 -13.23 6.96
C ARG A 62 -2.75 -13.31 6.28
N ARG A 63 -2.43 -14.45 5.64
CA ARG A 63 -1.13 -14.59 4.97
C ARG A 63 -0.98 -13.58 3.84
N LEU A 64 -2.03 -13.43 3.05
CA LEU A 64 -2.02 -12.49 1.94
C LEU A 64 -1.96 -11.06 2.45
N ALA A 65 -2.69 -10.76 3.54
CA ALA A 65 -2.64 -9.45 4.15
C ALA A 65 -1.24 -9.12 4.67
N TRP A 66 -0.59 -10.06 5.36
CA TRP A 66 0.79 -9.87 5.81
C TRP A 66 1.72 -9.60 4.63
N ALA A 67 1.59 -10.37 3.55
CA ALA A 67 2.44 -10.20 2.38
C ALA A 67 2.20 -8.85 1.72
N ALA A 68 0.95 -8.45 1.53
CA ALA A 68 0.63 -7.20 0.86
C ALA A 68 1.03 -6.00 1.69
N VAL A 69 0.72 -6.00 2.98
CA VAL A 69 1.06 -4.89 3.86
C VAL A 69 2.59 -4.82 4.05
N GLY A 70 3.25 -5.96 4.16
CA GLY A 70 4.71 -6.01 4.24
C GLY A 70 5.36 -5.48 2.97
N LEU A 71 4.84 -5.87 1.81
CA LEU A 71 5.35 -5.37 0.54
C LEU A 71 5.13 -3.87 0.41
N GLU A 72 4.01 -3.37 0.88
CA GLU A 72 3.74 -1.94 0.90
C GLU A 72 4.76 -1.20 1.77
N MET A 73 5.03 -1.73 2.96
CA MET A 73 6.03 -1.11 3.84
C MET A 73 7.39 -1.06 3.16
N ALA A 74 7.81 -2.18 2.56
CA ALA A 74 9.07 -2.20 1.81
C ALA A 74 9.04 -1.21 0.67
N GLY A 75 7.93 -1.14 -0.06
CA GLY A 75 7.77 -0.23 -1.19
C GLY A 75 7.89 1.22 -0.80
N VAL A 76 7.17 1.62 0.25
CA VAL A 76 7.20 3.03 0.66
C VAL A 76 8.57 3.43 1.20
N LEU A 77 9.24 2.52 1.91
CA LEU A 77 10.59 2.81 2.42
C LEU A 77 11.61 2.90 1.28
N VAL A 78 11.60 1.92 0.38
CA VAL A 78 12.56 1.89 -0.73
C VAL A 78 12.29 3.03 -1.71
N VAL A 79 11.06 3.20 -2.14
CA VAL A 79 10.73 4.25 -3.11
C VAL A 79 10.86 5.62 -2.47
N GLY A 80 10.48 5.75 -1.20
CA GLY A 80 10.68 7.01 -0.50
C GLY A 80 12.14 7.42 -0.45
N ALA A 81 13.02 6.50 -0.06
CA ALA A 81 14.45 6.77 0.01
C ALA A 81 15.01 7.06 -1.38
N LEU A 82 14.62 6.25 -2.37
CA LEU A 82 15.12 6.38 -3.74
C LEU A 82 14.68 7.72 -4.36
N SER A 83 13.45 8.14 -4.09
CA SER A 83 12.94 9.41 -4.65
C SER A 83 13.70 10.61 -4.09
N LEU A 84 14.21 10.52 -2.87
CA LEU A 84 15.00 11.58 -2.29
C LEU A 84 16.46 11.52 -2.74
N ALA A 85 17.01 10.31 -2.90
CA ALA A 85 18.40 10.12 -3.30
C ALA A 85 18.61 10.32 -4.80
N ARG A 86 17.64 9.93 -5.60
CA ARG A 86 17.72 9.96 -7.06
C ARG A 86 16.44 10.56 -7.65
N PRO A 87 16.19 11.86 -7.40
CA PRO A 87 14.94 12.49 -7.88
C PRO A 87 14.79 12.46 -9.40
N GLU A 88 15.89 12.33 -10.14
CA GLU A 88 15.82 12.25 -11.60
C GLU A 88 15.09 11.01 -12.10
N LEU A 89 15.00 9.95 -11.28
CA LEU A 89 14.25 8.76 -11.64
C LEU A 89 12.75 8.96 -11.48
N PHE A 90 12.34 10.03 -10.81
CA PHE A 90 10.95 10.30 -10.47
C PHE A 90 10.56 11.71 -10.94
N PRO A 91 10.61 11.95 -12.28
CA PRO A 91 10.16 13.26 -12.79
C PRO A 91 8.69 13.51 -12.52
N ASP A 92 7.94 12.42 -12.31
CA ASP A 92 6.58 12.49 -11.80
C ASP A 92 6.51 11.62 -10.54
N ALA A 93 5.76 12.08 -9.56
CA ALA A 93 5.72 11.40 -8.26
C ALA A 93 4.84 10.17 -8.30
N THR A 94 5.20 9.19 -7.48
CA THR A 94 4.34 8.03 -7.19
C THR A 94 3.67 8.25 -5.84
N VAL A 95 2.75 7.35 -5.49
CA VAL A 95 2.10 7.42 -4.18
C VAL A 95 3.11 7.19 -3.04
N TRP A 96 4.21 6.49 -3.32
CA TRP A 96 5.26 6.18 -2.33
C TRP A 96 6.42 7.18 -2.33
N SER A 97 6.46 8.09 -3.30
CA SER A 97 7.53 9.07 -3.36
C SER A 97 7.55 9.93 -2.10
N GLY A 98 8.75 10.23 -1.61
CA GLY A 98 8.90 11.00 -0.38
C GLY A 98 8.21 10.36 0.82
N PHE A 99 8.19 9.02 0.87
CA PHE A 99 7.55 8.25 1.94
C PHE A 99 6.05 8.52 2.03
N GLY A 100 5.42 8.82 0.89
CA GLY A 100 3.99 9.07 0.85
C GLY A 100 3.60 10.49 1.23
N SER A 101 4.55 11.43 1.21
CA SER A 101 4.27 12.81 1.65
C SER A 101 3.17 13.48 0.84
N GLY A 102 3.02 13.12 -0.43
CA GLY A 102 1.96 13.66 -1.26
C GLY A 102 0.56 13.20 -0.86
N TYR A 103 0.47 12.19 -0.01
CA TYR A 103 -0.79 11.63 0.46
C TYR A 103 -0.88 11.75 1.99
N GLY A 104 -0.31 12.81 2.54
CA GLY A 104 -0.39 13.08 3.97
C GLY A 104 0.33 12.04 4.83
N TRP A 105 1.36 11.39 4.29
CA TRP A 105 2.15 10.37 4.96
C TRP A 105 1.36 9.08 5.24
N VAL A 106 0.13 9.00 4.75
CA VAL A 106 -0.70 7.81 4.95
C VAL A 106 -0.01 6.55 4.40
N PRO A 107 0.62 6.57 3.21
CA PRO A 107 1.30 5.38 2.70
C PRO A 107 2.44 4.88 3.58
N LEU A 108 3.01 5.72 4.43
CA LEU A 108 4.03 5.30 5.40
C LEU A 108 3.38 4.81 6.70
N VAL A 109 2.40 5.56 7.21
CA VAL A 109 1.77 5.26 8.48
C VAL A 109 0.88 4.03 8.39
N LEU A 110 0.16 3.89 7.29
CA LEU A 110 -0.83 2.83 7.14
C LEU A 110 -0.24 1.42 7.23
N PRO A 111 0.87 1.10 6.53
CA PRO A 111 1.43 -0.25 6.68
C PRO A 111 2.00 -0.50 8.08
N ALA A 112 2.54 0.54 8.73
CA ALA A 112 3.01 0.39 10.11
C ALA A 112 1.84 0.01 11.03
N VAL A 113 0.72 0.72 10.89
CA VAL A 113 -0.48 0.42 11.67
C VAL A 113 -1.05 -0.94 11.28
N GLY A 114 -1.07 -1.25 9.99
CA GLY A 114 -1.56 -2.54 9.50
C GLY A 114 -0.77 -3.72 10.04
N LEU A 115 0.56 -3.61 10.03
CA LEU A 115 1.41 -4.67 10.56
C LEU A 115 1.22 -4.82 12.07
N TRP A 116 1.11 -3.70 12.78
CA TRP A 116 0.83 -3.72 14.20
C TRP A 116 -0.50 -4.41 14.50
N TRP A 117 -1.53 -4.05 13.74
CA TRP A 117 -2.86 -4.62 13.94
C TRP A 117 -2.88 -6.12 13.63
N LEU A 118 -2.24 -6.53 12.54
CA LEU A 118 -2.14 -7.94 12.19
C LEU A 118 -1.42 -8.73 13.27
N GLY A 119 -0.39 -8.15 13.86
CA GLY A 119 0.33 -8.80 14.94
C GLY A 119 -0.52 -8.92 16.20
N ARG A 120 -1.31 -7.89 16.50
CA ARG A 120 -2.16 -7.90 17.69
C ARG A 120 -3.37 -8.82 17.56
N THR A 121 -3.86 -8.99 16.35
CA THR A 121 -5.00 -9.86 16.09
C THR A 121 -4.56 -11.20 15.57
N ALA A 122 -3.37 -11.66 15.99
CA ALA A 122 -2.84 -12.93 15.58
C ALA A 122 -3.89 -14.02 15.75
N ALA A 123 -3.82 -15.02 14.87
CA ALA A 123 -4.77 -16.11 14.90
C ALA A 123 -4.79 -16.70 16.31
N PRO A 124 -5.92 -16.82 16.92
CA PRO A 124 -6.04 -17.37 18.26
C PRO A 124 -5.51 -18.75 18.31
N ARG A 125 -5.05 -18.77 17.98
CA ARG A 125 -4.86 -19.53 18.00
C ARG A 125 -4.77 -20.44 17.70
N ALA A 126 -4.25 -20.46 17.51
CA ALA A 126 -4.34 -21.07 17.15
C ALA A 126 -4.37 -22.00 17.41
N GLY A 127 -4.12 -22.10 17.69
CA GLY A 127 -4.19 -22.83 18.01
C GLY A 127 -5.10 -23.28 18.04
N VAL A 128 -5.42 -23.04 18.26
CA VAL A 128 -6.28 -23.25 18.21
C VAL A 128 -6.89 -23.56 17.33
N GLY A 129 -6.94 -23.78 16.95
CA GLY A 129 -7.42 -24.12 16.14
C GLY A 129 -7.88 -23.74 15.29
N ARG A 130 -7.81 -23.63 15.06
CA ARG A 130 -8.10 -23.26 14.51
C ARG A 130 -7.96 -23.55 13.85
#